data_9caff4c25b8d9aa0d5b6def071c09089
#
_entry.id   9caff4c25b8d9aa0d5b6def071c09089
#
_cell.length_a   1.000
_cell.length_b   1.000
_cell.length_c   1.000
_cell.angle_alpha   90.00
_cell.angle_beta   90.00
_cell.angle_gamma   90.00
#
_symmetry.space_group_name_H-M   'P 1'
#
loop_
_entity.id
_entity.type
_entity.pdbx_description
1 polymer ?
#
loop_
_entity_poly.entity_id
_entity_poly.type
_entity_poly.pdbx_seq_one_letter_code
_entity_poly.pdbx_strand_id
1 'polypeptide(L)'
;MDKMQPISQALYSLLFLGCMGAGFPLYVQGQNVDELPPDSIYNIGYARGSLKNISGSVEQITEKQMNRELITNPLEAIQGRVPGLTILKSNNGMAALESVRLRGTTSLTSGNDPLIIVDGVLGDLTMLTSVYPTDIESFTILKDASETAQYGSRGASGVINIVTKKGRAGKTRVNYNGSFGVSHAYRRLDMLSGAEYRKLAAERGWSILDKGYDTDFQKAIEQTGLQQNHNIAFYGGGEASNYRVSLGFQNREGVIQNEGMKLFTANMNMSQKMLDGLIDCELGLFGSMKRDRTLFDLQKTFYSAAAFNPTFPDFPDPETGSWDQITTASQITNPLAWMDVDNREETSYFSSHARLTFNLLKDLKMVLFGSYTYSTTENAQFLPTTVWANGQAYRGNRKSEALLGNLMLT
;
A
#
# COMPACT_ATOMS: atom_id res chain seq x y z
N MET A 1 23.78 -36.21 9.63
CA MET A 1 22.54 -36.95 9.47
C MET A 1 21.78 -36.88 10.80
N ASP A 2 21.41 -35.72 11.26
CA ASP A 2 20.65 -35.59 12.50
C ASP A 2 19.66 -34.45 12.44
N LYS A 3 18.49 -34.82 12.77
CA LYS A 3 17.26 -34.15 13.10
C LYS A 3 17.37 -32.66 13.52
N MET A 4 16.96 -31.76 12.68
CA MET A 4 16.41 -30.47 13.11
C MET A 4 14.88 -30.56 13.09
N GLN A 5 14.30 -30.75 14.27
CA GLN A 5 12.86 -30.64 14.48
C GLN A 5 12.44 -29.17 14.65
N PRO A 6 11.21 -28.83 14.28
CA PRO A 6 10.77 -27.44 14.11
C PRO A 6 10.35 -26.82 15.44
N ILE A 7 11.10 -25.83 15.88
CA ILE A 7 10.75 -24.94 17.01
C ILE A 7 9.55 -24.01 16.66
N SER A 8 9.07 -24.04 15.42
CA SER A 8 8.02 -23.13 14.96
C SER A 8 6.61 -23.43 15.47
N GLN A 9 6.27 -24.68 15.76
CA GLN A 9 4.89 -25.01 16.20
C GLN A 9 4.62 -24.72 17.68
N ALA A 10 5.62 -24.73 18.54
CA ALA A 10 5.44 -24.43 19.96
C ALA A 10 5.25 -22.94 20.26
N LEU A 11 5.81 -22.04 19.43
CA LEU A 11 5.61 -20.59 19.59
C LEU A 11 4.22 -20.13 19.14
N TYR A 12 3.62 -20.79 18.16
CA TYR A 12 2.26 -20.46 17.70
C TYR A 12 1.18 -20.83 18.72
N SER A 13 1.39 -21.90 19.50
CA SER A 13 0.41 -22.35 20.49
C SER A 13 0.37 -21.48 21.76
N LEU A 14 1.45 -20.80 22.10
CA LEU A 14 1.52 -19.93 23.30
C LEU A 14 0.95 -18.53 23.07
N LEU A 15 0.94 -18.04 21.83
CA LEU A 15 0.33 -16.75 21.48
C LEU A 15 -1.21 -16.83 21.36
N PHE A 16 -1.77 -18.01 21.09
CA PHE A 16 -3.22 -18.19 20.89
C PHE A 16 -4.01 -18.33 22.20
N LEU A 17 -3.38 -18.71 23.31
CA LEU A 17 -4.06 -18.90 24.60
C LEU A 17 -4.21 -17.60 25.43
N GLY A 18 -3.52 -16.52 25.06
CA GLY A 18 -3.56 -15.24 25.79
C GLY A 18 -4.68 -14.29 25.44
N CYS A 19 -5.39 -14.50 24.32
CA CYS A 19 -6.36 -13.52 23.79
C CYS A 19 -7.85 -13.83 24.05
N MET A 20 -8.19 -14.94 24.70
CA MET A 20 -9.60 -15.31 24.89
C MET A 20 -10.24 -14.87 26.25
N GLY A 21 -9.60 -13.99 27.01
CA GLY A 21 -10.07 -13.67 28.37
C GLY A 21 -10.33 -12.20 28.70
N ALA A 22 -10.20 -11.26 27.79
CA ALA A 22 -10.47 -9.87 28.10
C ALA A 22 -11.52 -9.29 27.15
N GLY A 23 -12.74 -9.14 27.64
CA GLY A 23 -13.77 -8.33 27.00
C GLY A 23 -13.30 -6.88 26.93
N PHE A 24 -12.85 -6.44 25.78
CA PHE A 24 -12.55 -5.04 25.52
C PHE A 24 -13.85 -4.26 25.40
N PRO A 25 -14.09 -3.23 26.23
CA PRO A 25 -15.18 -2.32 25.99
C PRO A 25 -14.91 -1.57 24.69
N LEU A 26 -15.84 -1.68 23.74
CA LEU A 26 -15.88 -0.83 22.55
C LEU A 26 -16.18 0.62 23.01
N TYR A 27 -15.12 1.37 23.33
CA TYR A 27 -15.22 2.81 23.44
C TYR A 27 -15.27 3.40 22.03
N VAL A 28 -16.46 3.68 21.54
CA VAL A 28 -16.65 4.63 20.43
C VAL A 28 -16.38 6.02 21.00
N GLN A 29 -15.12 6.42 21.01
CA GLN A 29 -14.74 7.78 21.34
C GLN A 29 -14.93 8.60 20.06
N GLY A 30 -15.93 9.46 20.03
CA GLY A 30 -16.05 10.49 19.00
C GLY A 30 -14.73 11.25 18.95
N GLN A 31 -14.04 11.19 17.81
CA GLN A 31 -12.79 11.92 17.62
C GLN A 31 -13.15 13.41 17.57
N ASN A 32 -12.88 14.14 18.63
CA ASN A 32 -12.70 15.58 18.54
C ASN A 32 -11.50 15.78 17.59
N VAL A 33 -11.76 16.33 16.42
CA VAL A 33 -10.71 16.83 15.54
C VAL A 33 -10.11 18.03 16.25
N ASP A 34 -9.02 17.80 16.98
CA ASP A 34 -8.25 18.90 17.56
C ASP A 34 -7.74 19.75 16.38
N GLU A 35 -8.37 20.88 16.14
CA GLU A 35 -7.88 21.86 15.19
C GLU A 35 -6.47 22.28 15.65
N LEU A 36 -5.52 22.23 14.72
CA LEU A 36 -4.16 22.70 15.01
C LEU A 36 -4.22 24.19 15.38
N PRO A 37 -3.44 24.63 16.38
CA PRO A 37 -3.39 26.04 16.74
C PRO A 37 -3.11 26.92 15.50
N PRO A 38 -3.76 28.09 15.37
CA PRO A 38 -3.59 28.97 14.21
C PRO A 38 -2.13 29.40 13.95
N ASP A 39 -1.27 29.33 14.95
CA ASP A 39 0.16 29.64 14.84
C ASP A 39 1.04 28.42 14.54
N SER A 40 0.44 27.25 14.22
CA SER A 40 1.19 26.07 13.80
C SER A 40 2.00 26.37 12.53
N ILE A 41 3.26 25.96 12.53
CA ILE A 41 4.15 26.11 11.38
C ILE A 41 3.94 24.91 10.45
N TYR A 42 3.52 25.19 9.24
CA TYR A 42 3.33 24.22 8.19
C TYR A 42 4.57 24.11 7.32
N ASN A 43 4.93 22.90 6.98
CA ASN A 43 5.98 22.65 6.00
C ASN A 43 5.33 22.62 4.60
N ILE A 44 5.51 23.71 3.85
CA ILE A 44 4.96 23.88 2.49
C ILE A 44 6.04 23.64 1.42
N GLY A 45 6.90 22.68 1.68
CA GLY A 45 7.97 22.29 0.77
C GLY A 45 9.28 22.99 1.07
N TYR A 46 9.69 23.93 0.23
CA TYR A 46 10.91 24.70 0.45
C TYR A 46 10.76 25.83 1.49
N ALA A 47 9.51 26.15 1.87
CA ALA A 47 9.22 27.17 2.86
C ALA A 47 8.47 26.59 4.07
N ARG A 48 8.53 27.35 5.18
CA ARG A 48 7.73 27.11 6.38
C ARG A 48 6.89 28.34 6.64
N GLY A 49 5.62 28.16 6.88
CA GLY A 49 4.72 29.28 7.13
C GLY A 49 3.62 28.93 8.13
N SER A 50 3.10 29.92 8.82
CA SER A 50 1.86 29.74 9.59
C SER A 50 0.66 29.90 8.68
N LEU A 51 -0.49 29.29 9.03
CA LEU A 51 -1.74 29.43 8.28
C LEU A 51 -2.12 30.90 8.01
N LYS A 52 -1.76 31.80 8.90
CA LYS A 52 -2.03 33.25 8.73
C LYS A 52 -1.29 33.86 7.55
N ASN A 53 -0.17 33.27 7.14
CA ASN A 53 0.72 33.81 6.09
C ASN A 53 0.63 33.01 4.79
N ILE A 54 -0.18 31.96 4.75
CA ILE A 54 -0.38 31.10 3.58
C ILE A 54 -1.65 31.57 2.89
N SER A 55 -1.55 31.96 1.62
CA SER A 55 -2.67 32.47 0.83
C SER A 55 -3.53 31.36 0.22
N GLY A 56 -2.97 30.17 0.05
CA GLY A 56 -3.64 29.02 -0.56
C GLY A 56 -4.20 28.01 0.45
N SER A 57 -4.93 27.04 -0.08
CA SER A 57 -5.49 25.94 0.72
C SER A 57 -4.45 24.90 1.00
N VAL A 58 -3.87 24.94 2.19
CA VAL A 58 -2.94 23.94 2.71
C VAL A 58 -3.62 23.17 3.84
N GLU A 59 -3.54 21.87 3.82
CA GLU A 59 -4.09 21.02 4.86
C GLU A 59 -3.03 20.08 5.40
N GLN A 60 -2.91 20.03 6.71
CA GLN A 60 -1.98 19.14 7.39
C GLN A 60 -2.73 18.12 8.23
N ILE A 61 -2.43 16.86 8.01
CA ILE A 61 -2.93 15.73 8.79
C ILE A 61 -1.78 15.17 9.62
N THR A 62 -1.87 15.31 10.92
CA THR A 62 -0.89 14.75 11.86
C THR A 62 -1.21 13.32 12.23
N GLU A 63 -0.27 12.59 12.83
CA GLU A 63 -0.45 11.21 13.28
C GLU A 63 -1.74 11.00 14.11
N LYS A 64 -2.13 11.99 14.93
CA LYS A 64 -3.35 11.90 15.74
C LYS A 64 -4.63 11.93 14.93
N GLN A 65 -4.61 12.62 13.79
CA GLN A 65 -5.75 12.82 12.89
C GLN A 65 -5.86 11.74 11.81
N MET A 66 -4.82 10.93 11.64
CA MET A 66 -4.83 9.80 10.69
C MET A 66 -5.83 8.73 11.11
N ASN A 67 -6.34 8.00 10.13
CA ASN A 67 -7.09 6.77 10.39
C ASN A 67 -6.16 5.76 11.08
N ARG A 68 -6.69 5.04 12.08
CA ARG A 68 -5.92 4.10 12.93
C ARG A 68 -6.32 2.64 12.75
N GLU A 69 -7.04 2.35 11.69
CA GLU A 69 -7.43 0.98 11.34
C GLU A 69 -6.23 0.15 10.90
N LEU A 70 -6.47 -1.06 10.44
CA LEU A 70 -5.43 -1.92 9.82
C LEU A 70 -4.97 -1.31 8.48
N ILE A 71 -4.22 -0.21 8.56
CA ILE A 71 -3.75 0.54 7.41
C ILE A 71 -2.61 -0.23 6.76
N THR A 72 -2.74 -0.48 5.48
CA THR A 72 -1.74 -1.14 4.66
C THR A 72 -1.04 -0.19 3.70
N ASN A 73 -1.74 0.87 3.30
CA ASN A 73 -1.23 1.88 2.40
C ASN A 73 -1.31 3.25 3.09
N PRO A 74 -0.26 4.08 3.03
CA PRO A 74 -0.27 5.42 3.59
C PRO A 74 -1.46 6.29 3.18
N LEU A 75 -2.01 6.09 1.97
CA LEU A 75 -3.20 6.82 1.50
C LEU A 75 -4.46 6.49 2.32
N GLU A 76 -4.58 5.27 2.83
CA GLU A 76 -5.71 4.88 3.70
C GLU A 76 -5.72 5.70 5.00
N ALA A 77 -4.54 6.15 5.46
CA ALA A 77 -4.41 6.99 6.65
C ALA A 77 -5.09 8.36 6.50
N ILE A 78 -5.18 8.88 5.28
CA ILE A 78 -5.74 10.20 4.99
C ILE A 78 -7.05 10.14 4.22
N GLN A 79 -7.53 8.95 3.89
CA GLN A 79 -8.79 8.77 3.16
C GLN A 79 -9.98 9.33 3.94
N GLY A 80 -10.76 10.19 3.28
CA GLY A 80 -11.92 10.87 3.89
C GLY A 80 -11.55 11.99 4.89
N ARG A 81 -10.26 12.30 5.07
CA ARG A 81 -9.79 13.35 5.98
C ARG A 81 -9.52 14.68 5.28
N VAL A 82 -9.29 14.66 3.99
CA VAL A 82 -8.86 15.82 3.19
C VAL A 82 -9.95 16.20 2.19
N PRO A 83 -10.60 17.36 2.32
CA PRO A 83 -11.57 17.83 1.34
C PRO A 83 -10.92 18.01 -0.05
N GLY A 84 -11.58 17.48 -1.08
CA GLY A 84 -11.09 17.52 -2.47
C GLY A 84 -10.02 16.50 -2.83
N LEU A 85 -9.61 15.63 -1.89
CA LEU A 85 -8.77 14.47 -2.17
C LEU A 85 -9.67 13.26 -2.45
N THR A 86 -9.55 12.71 -3.64
CA THR A 86 -10.23 11.48 -4.05
C THR A 86 -9.20 10.37 -4.21
N ILE A 87 -9.41 9.26 -3.51
CA ILE A 87 -8.58 8.06 -3.60
C ILE A 87 -9.46 6.96 -4.16
N LEU A 88 -9.18 6.55 -5.39
CA LEU A 88 -9.91 5.50 -6.08
C LEU A 88 -9.06 4.23 -6.07
N LYS A 89 -9.59 3.18 -5.47
CA LYS A 89 -9.01 1.84 -5.59
C LYS A 89 -9.35 1.30 -6.97
N SER A 90 -8.35 0.86 -7.72
CA SER A 90 -8.55 0.17 -8.99
C SER A 90 -9.22 -1.19 -8.74
N ASN A 91 -9.95 -1.70 -9.72
CA ASN A 91 -10.61 -3.01 -9.64
C ASN A 91 -9.64 -4.21 -9.75
N ASN A 92 -8.33 -3.99 -9.62
CA ASN A 92 -7.31 -5.04 -9.76
C ASN A 92 -6.91 -5.70 -8.43
N GLY A 93 -7.81 -5.71 -7.45
CA GLY A 93 -7.55 -6.39 -6.18
C GLY A 93 -6.71 -5.57 -5.21
N MET A 94 -5.96 -6.27 -4.35
CA MET A 94 -5.27 -5.65 -3.21
C MET A 94 -4.01 -4.86 -3.57
N ALA A 95 -3.40 -5.18 -4.71
CA ALA A 95 -2.20 -4.50 -5.22
C ALA A 95 -2.52 -3.32 -6.14
N ALA A 96 -3.80 -3.03 -6.32
CA ALA A 96 -4.24 -1.96 -7.20
C ALA A 96 -3.55 -0.64 -6.88
N LEU A 97 -2.87 -0.08 -7.86
CA LEU A 97 -2.42 1.30 -7.82
C LEU A 97 -3.64 2.18 -7.60
N GLU A 98 -3.69 2.80 -6.45
CA GLU A 98 -4.73 3.76 -6.13
C GLU A 98 -4.53 4.98 -7.04
N SER A 99 -5.58 5.38 -7.74
CA SER A 99 -5.56 6.67 -8.42
C SER A 99 -5.88 7.75 -7.39
N VAL A 100 -4.97 8.67 -7.22
CA VAL A 100 -5.12 9.80 -6.30
C VAL A 100 -5.37 11.06 -7.10
N ARG A 101 -6.43 11.78 -6.78
CA ARG A 101 -6.75 13.03 -7.45
C ARG A 101 -7.05 14.15 -6.44
N LEU A 102 -6.44 15.29 -6.69
CA LEU A 102 -6.72 16.52 -5.96
C LEU A 102 -7.56 17.44 -6.85
N ARG A 103 -8.76 17.78 -6.38
CA ARG A 103 -9.70 18.70 -7.09
C ARG A 103 -10.11 18.24 -8.51
N GLY A 104 -9.99 16.94 -8.81
CA GLY A 104 -10.46 16.36 -10.07
C GLY A 104 -9.36 16.14 -11.11
N THR A 105 -9.76 16.13 -12.39
CA THR A 105 -8.87 15.87 -13.53
C THR A 105 -8.25 17.19 -14.01
N THR A 106 -6.93 17.25 -14.01
CA THR A 106 -6.16 18.45 -14.43
C THR A 106 -5.64 18.32 -15.87
N SER A 107 -5.51 17.11 -16.38
CA SER A 107 -4.99 16.82 -17.72
C SER A 107 -5.81 15.73 -18.40
N LEU A 108 -6.05 15.88 -19.71
CA LEU A 108 -6.72 14.89 -20.55
C LEU A 108 -5.76 13.82 -21.07
N THR A 109 -4.48 14.15 -21.21
CA THR A 109 -3.49 13.28 -21.88
C THR A 109 -2.32 12.89 -20.98
N SER A 110 -2.04 13.67 -19.94
CA SER A 110 -0.97 13.41 -18.97
C SER A 110 -1.55 12.81 -17.68
N GLY A 111 -0.68 12.27 -16.82
CA GLY A 111 -1.08 11.79 -15.50
C GLY A 111 -1.74 12.88 -14.66
N ASN A 112 -2.71 12.48 -13.84
CA ASN A 112 -3.45 13.37 -12.93
C ASN A 112 -3.08 13.14 -11.47
N ASP A 113 -2.09 12.28 -11.23
CA ASP A 113 -1.62 11.99 -9.87
C ASP A 113 -0.85 13.18 -9.31
N PRO A 114 -1.02 13.49 -8.01
CA PRO A 114 -0.27 14.54 -7.36
C PRO A 114 1.21 14.17 -7.25
N LEU A 115 2.06 15.18 -7.20
CA LEU A 115 3.47 15.00 -6.87
C LEU A 115 3.60 14.52 -5.43
N ILE A 116 4.32 13.44 -5.22
CA ILE A 116 4.63 12.93 -3.88
C ILE A 116 6.00 13.44 -3.45
N ILE A 117 6.09 13.92 -2.22
CA ILE A 117 7.36 14.34 -1.63
C ILE A 117 7.49 13.62 -0.27
N VAL A 118 8.60 12.94 -0.04
CA VAL A 118 8.91 12.31 1.26
C VAL A 118 10.22 12.87 1.77
N ASP A 119 10.20 13.57 2.89
CA ASP A 119 11.37 14.23 3.51
C ASP A 119 12.16 15.15 2.56
N GLY A 120 11.46 15.72 1.57
CA GLY A 120 12.03 16.60 0.54
C GLY A 120 12.47 15.89 -0.74
N VAL A 121 12.42 14.57 -0.79
CA VAL A 121 12.68 13.78 -1.99
C VAL A 121 11.44 13.77 -2.87
N LEU A 122 11.59 14.14 -4.15
CA LEU A 122 10.50 14.13 -5.12
C LEU A 122 10.29 12.72 -5.69
N GLY A 123 9.06 12.28 -5.75
CA GLY A 123 8.70 10.94 -6.24
C GLY A 123 7.27 10.86 -6.76
N ASP A 124 6.78 9.64 -6.87
CA ASP A 124 5.46 9.27 -7.36
C ASP A 124 4.69 8.39 -6.36
N LEU A 125 3.55 7.84 -6.77
CA LEU A 125 2.77 6.93 -5.94
C LEU A 125 3.53 5.66 -5.56
N THR A 126 4.50 5.21 -6.37
CA THR A 126 5.34 4.05 -6.04
C THR A 126 6.18 4.32 -4.79
N MET A 127 6.76 5.52 -4.70
CA MET A 127 7.49 5.97 -3.51
C MET A 127 6.56 6.03 -2.29
N LEU A 128 5.36 6.59 -2.44
CA LEU A 128 4.39 6.69 -1.35
C LEU A 128 4.00 5.31 -0.81
N THR A 129 3.62 4.38 -1.70
CA THR A 129 3.21 3.02 -1.29
C THR A 129 4.35 2.17 -0.72
N SER A 130 5.58 2.64 -0.90
CA SER A 130 6.77 2.02 -0.33
C SER A 130 7.03 2.44 1.13
N VAL A 131 6.47 3.57 1.59
CA VAL A 131 6.66 4.06 2.97
C VAL A 131 5.78 3.28 3.94
N TYR A 132 6.34 2.88 5.08
CA TYR A 132 5.55 2.20 6.11
C TYR A 132 4.63 3.20 6.83
N PRO A 133 3.31 2.96 6.93
CA PRO A 133 2.36 3.96 7.44
C PRO A 133 2.67 4.48 8.84
N THR A 134 3.15 3.63 9.76
CA THR A 134 3.47 4.06 11.14
C THR A 134 4.74 4.90 11.26
N ASP A 135 5.56 4.97 10.20
CA ASP A 135 6.74 5.83 10.15
C ASP A 135 6.41 7.27 9.74
N ILE A 136 5.18 7.53 9.33
CA ILE A 136 4.74 8.85 8.92
C ILE A 136 4.38 9.70 10.16
N GLU A 137 4.90 10.92 10.22
CA GLU A 137 4.59 11.91 11.22
C GLU A 137 3.42 12.80 10.80
N SER A 138 3.45 13.26 9.53
CA SER A 138 2.40 14.12 8.98
C SER A 138 2.33 14.07 7.47
N PHE A 139 1.14 14.37 6.95
CA PHE A 139 0.89 14.70 5.56
C PHE A 139 0.57 16.18 5.46
N THR A 140 1.15 16.87 4.49
CA THR A 140 0.77 18.24 4.11
C THR A 140 0.33 18.24 2.66
N ILE A 141 -0.90 18.62 2.41
CA ILE A 141 -1.51 18.60 1.07
C ILE A 141 -1.61 20.02 0.56
N LEU A 142 -0.91 20.30 -0.55
CA LEU A 142 -0.90 21.58 -1.24
C LEU A 142 -1.83 21.47 -2.44
N LYS A 143 -2.92 22.23 -2.42
CA LYS A 143 -4.00 22.10 -3.39
C LYS A 143 -4.02 23.24 -4.42
N ASP A 144 -3.45 24.38 -4.08
CA ASP A 144 -3.49 25.59 -4.89
C ASP A 144 -2.18 25.86 -5.61
N ALA A 145 -2.29 26.51 -6.78
CA ALA A 145 -1.13 26.83 -7.61
C ALA A 145 -0.13 27.77 -6.92
N SER A 146 -0.60 28.62 -5.98
CA SER A 146 0.27 29.51 -5.21
C SER A 146 1.34 28.75 -4.42
N GLU A 147 0.99 27.61 -3.83
CA GLU A 147 1.91 26.77 -3.05
C GLU A 147 2.62 25.74 -3.92
N THR A 148 1.97 25.25 -5.00
CA THR A 148 2.56 24.19 -5.83
C THR A 148 3.48 24.73 -6.93
N ALA A 149 3.43 26.05 -7.25
CA ALA A 149 4.26 26.69 -8.28
C ALA A 149 5.77 26.48 -8.07
N GLN A 150 6.21 26.38 -6.82
CA GLN A 150 7.62 26.09 -6.49
C GLN A 150 8.13 24.75 -7.05
N TYR A 151 7.22 23.83 -7.43
CA TYR A 151 7.53 22.52 -8.01
C TYR A 151 7.39 22.50 -9.53
N GLY A 152 7.07 23.66 -10.15
CA GLY A 152 6.86 23.80 -11.58
C GLY A 152 5.72 22.92 -12.09
N SER A 153 5.86 22.40 -13.31
CA SER A 153 4.84 21.57 -13.97
C SER A 153 4.54 20.27 -13.20
N ARG A 154 5.47 19.75 -12.40
CA ARG A 154 5.24 18.54 -11.59
C ARG A 154 4.19 18.75 -10.50
N GLY A 155 4.02 19.99 -10.01
CA GLY A 155 3.02 20.36 -9.00
C GLY A 155 1.64 20.67 -9.56
N ALA A 156 1.41 20.56 -10.88
CA ALA A 156 0.16 20.97 -11.53
C ALA A 156 -1.08 20.22 -11.03
N SER A 157 -0.94 18.95 -10.68
CA SER A 157 -2.02 18.11 -10.11
C SER A 157 -2.08 18.16 -8.58
N GLY A 158 -1.38 19.13 -7.95
CA GLY A 158 -1.24 19.22 -6.51
C GLY A 158 -0.03 18.46 -5.97
N VAL A 159 0.22 18.64 -4.67
CA VAL A 159 1.38 18.03 -3.99
C VAL A 159 0.95 17.40 -2.68
N ILE A 160 1.40 16.19 -2.41
CA ILE A 160 1.30 15.50 -1.12
C ILE A 160 2.71 15.42 -0.54
N ASN A 161 2.98 16.24 0.46
CA ASN A 161 4.24 16.26 1.17
C ASN A 161 4.14 15.45 2.46
N ILE A 162 5.03 14.50 2.63
CA ILE A 162 5.07 13.54 3.73
C ILE A 162 6.32 13.80 4.53
N VAL A 163 6.15 13.90 5.83
CA VAL A 163 7.26 13.97 6.78
C VAL A 163 7.29 12.68 7.56
N THR A 164 8.45 12.02 7.57
CA THR A 164 8.62 10.81 8.39
C THR A 164 9.09 11.18 9.81
N LYS A 165 8.81 10.27 10.74
CA LYS A 165 9.22 10.42 12.15
C LYS A 165 10.73 10.47 12.25
N LYS A 166 11.23 11.47 12.99
CA LYS A 166 12.66 11.67 13.24
C LYS A 166 13.04 11.22 14.66
N GLY A 167 14.33 11.13 14.92
CA GLY A 167 14.87 10.94 16.25
C GLY A 167 14.56 12.12 17.16
N ARG A 168 14.49 11.85 18.47
CA ARG A 168 14.28 12.88 19.50
C ARG A 168 15.40 12.79 20.52
N ALA A 169 15.79 13.95 21.08
CA ALA A 169 16.77 13.99 22.16
C ALA A 169 16.30 13.16 23.36
N GLY A 170 17.21 12.43 23.97
CA GLY A 170 16.97 11.57 25.12
C GLY A 170 17.63 10.20 24.99
N LYS A 171 17.43 9.36 26.01
CA LYS A 171 17.92 7.97 25.99
C LYS A 171 17.31 7.21 24.82
N THR A 172 18.07 6.25 24.30
CA THR A 172 17.57 5.32 23.27
C THR A 172 16.28 4.65 23.74
N ARG A 173 15.26 4.70 22.88
CA ARG A 173 13.98 4.06 23.10
C ARG A 173 13.68 3.12 21.93
N VAL A 174 12.96 2.06 22.26
CA VAL A 174 12.45 1.11 21.29
C VAL A 174 10.94 1.25 21.25
N ASN A 175 10.38 1.35 20.07
CA ASN A 175 8.94 1.33 19.85
C ASN A 175 8.60 0.15 18.92
N TYR A 176 7.67 -0.67 19.35
CA TYR A 176 7.13 -1.75 18.54
C TYR A 176 5.63 -1.55 18.33
N ASN A 177 5.22 -1.59 17.07
CA ASN A 177 3.81 -1.59 16.67
C ASN A 177 3.51 -2.89 15.94
N GLY A 178 2.53 -3.64 16.42
CA GLY A 178 2.08 -4.86 15.79
C GLY A 178 0.56 -4.86 15.64
N SER A 179 0.07 -5.39 14.52
CA SER A 179 -1.36 -5.60 14.32
C SER A 179 -1.61 -6.90 13.55
N PHE A 180 -2.73 -7.51 13.83
CA PHE A 180 -3.19 -8.73 13.18
C PHE A 180 -4.65 -8.58 12.79
N GLY A 181 -5.02 -9.06 11.61
CA GLY A 181 -6.38 -9.02 11.10
C GLY A 181 -6.75 -10.28 10.35
N VAL A 182 -8.04 -10.59 10.38
CA VAL A 182 -8.66 -11.70 9.64
C VAL A 182 -9.77 -11.12 8.78
N SER A 183 -9.78 -11.49 7.52
CA SER A 183 -10.77 -11.04 6.55
C SER A 183 -11.46 -12.23 5.90
N HIS A 184 -12.76 -12.13 5.69
CA HIS A 184 -13.53 -13.11 4.94
C HIS A 184 -14.59 -12.41 4.11
N ALA A 185 -15.11 -13.10 3.10
CA ALA A 185 -16.17 -12.55 2.26
C ALA A 185 -17.43 -12.33 3.10
N TYR A 186 -17.94 -11.11 3.10
CA TYR A 186 -19.12 -10.72 3.88
C TYR A 186 -20.43 -11.17 3.21
N ARG A 187 -20.47 -11.14 1.87
CA ARG A 187 -21.67 -11.43 1.10
C ARG A 187 -21.31 -12.03 -0.25
N ARG A 188 -22.10 -12.99 -0.70
CA ARG A 188 -22.07 -13.56 -2.05
C ARG A 188 -23.36 -13.25 -2.78
N LEU A 189 -23.34 -13.38 -4.10
CA LEU A 189 -24.54 -13.34 -4.91
C LEU A 189 -25.33 -14.64 -4.67
N ASP A 190 -26.64 -14.51 -4.60
CA ASP A 190 -27.55 -15.67 -4.50
C ASP A 190 -27.71 -16.28 -5.90
N MET A 191 -27.04 -17.41 -6.10
CA MET A 191 -26.99 -18.12 -7.38
C MET A 191 -27.61 -19.50 -7.23
N LEU A 192 -28.08 -20.08 -8.33
CA LEU A 192 -28.65 -21.42 -8.34
C LEU A 192 -27.60 -22.47 -7.95
N SER A 193 -27.97 -23.33 -7.02
CA SER A 193 -27.21 -24.57 -6.77
C SER A 193 -27.30 -25.53 -7.95
N GLY A 194 -26.43 -26.53 -8.03
CA GLY A 194 -26.48 -27.54 -9.07
C GLY A 194 -27.83 -28.30 -9.10
N ALA A 195 -28.38 -28.55 -7.92
CA ALA A 195 -29.70 -29.19 -7.81
C ALA A 195 -30.84 -28.33 -8.37
N GLU A 196 -30.86 -27.01 -7.98
CA GLU A 196 -31.86 -26.06 -8.48
C GLU A 196 -31.71 -25.82 -9.99
N TYR A 197 -30.45 -25.73 -10.47
CA TYR A 197 -30.16 -25.59 -11.91
C TYR A 197 -30.69 -26.78 -12.71
N ARG A 198 -30.49 -28.03 -12.27
CA ARG A 198 -31.05 -29.24 -12.89
C ARG A 198 -32.56 -29.23 -12.93
N LYS A 199 -33.19 -28.87 -11.78
CA LYS A 199 -34.63 -28.77 -11.64
C LYS A 199 -35.20 -27.74 -12.61
N LEU A 200 -34.64 -26.53 -12.64
CA LEU A 200 -35.08 -25.49 -13.56
C LEU A 200 -34.90 -25.88 -15.03
N ALA A 201 -33.79 -26.53 -15.37
CA ALA A 201 -33.53 -27.00 -16.71
C ALA A 201 -34.57 -28.06 -17.16
N ALA A 202 -34.91 -29.00 -16.28
CA ALA A 202 -35.94 -30.00 -16.54
C ALA A 202 -37.32 -29.34 -16.71
N GLU A 203 -37.71 -28.39 -15.85
CA GLU A 203 -38.96 -27.65 -15.95
C GLU A 203 -39.10 -26.86 -17.27
N ARG A 204 -37.93 -26.31 -17.76
CA ARG A 204 -37.88 -25.49 -18.97
C ARG A 204 -37.60 -26.30 -20.23
N GLY A 205 -37.33 -27.61 -20.12
CA GLY A 205 -36.93 -28.46 -21.26
C GLY A 205 -35.57 -28.06 -21.84
N TRP A 206 -34.68 -27.48 -21.07
CA TRP A 206 -33.32 -27.10 -21.52
C TRP A 206 -32.38 -28.29 -21.52
N SER A 207 -31.61 -28.42 -22.60
CA SER A 207 -30.49 -29.34 -22.62
C SER A 207 -29.31 -28.69 -21.95
N ILE A 208 -28.86 -29.24 -20.83
CA ILE A 208 -27.73 -28.76 -20.07
C ILE A 208 -26.57 -29.74 -20.11
N LEU A 209 -25.35 -29.24 -20.03
CA LEU A 209 -24.17 -30.06 -19.78
C LEU A 209 -24.09 -30.30 -18.27
N ASP A 210 -24.48 -31.49 -17.82
CA ASP A 210 -24.47 -31.89 -16.43
C ASP A 210 -23.29 -32.84 -16.14
N LYS A 211 -22.38 -32.44 -15.27
CA LYS A 211 -21.24 -33.24 -14.82
C LYS A 211 -21.49 -33.99 -13.50
N GLY A 212 -22.66 -33.82 -12.90
CA GLY A 212 -23.08 -34.56 -11.70
C GLY A 212 -22.69 -33.89 -10.36
N TYR A 213 -22.01 -32.76 -10.35
CA TYR A 213 -21.57 -32.06 -9.16
C TYR A 213 -22.58 -30.98 -8.68
N ASP A 214 -22.31 -30.39 -7.53
CA ASP A 214 -23.05 -29.26 -6.96
C ASP A 214 -22.04 -28.30 -6.32
N THR A 215 -21.48 -27.43 -7.12
CA THR A 215 -20.34 -26.57 -6.74
C THR A 215 -20.77 -25.11 -6.61
N ASP A 216 -20.51 -24.51 -5.46
CA ASP A 216 -20.55 -23.07 -5.27
C ASP A 216 -19.18 -22.47 -5.65
N PHE A 217 -19.06 -22.01 -6.88
CA PHE A 217 -17.81 -21.44 -7.38
C PHE A 217 -17.41 -20.12 -6.72
N GLN A 218 -18.37 -19.35 -6.19
CA GLN A 218 -18.04 -18.14 -5.42
C GLN A 218 -17.29 -18.53 -4.14
N LYS A 219 -17.78 -19.56 -3.44
CA LYS A 219 -17.11 -20.09 -2.25
C LYS A 219 -15.79 -20.77 -2.59
N ALA A 220 -15.72 -21.47 -3.72
CA ALA A 220 -14.54 -22.23 -4.12
C ALA A 220 -13.30 -21.34 -4.41
N ILE A 221 -13.50 -20.11 -4.91
CA ILE A 221 -12.40 -19.16 -5.13
C ILE A 221 -12.00 -18.36 -3.87
N GLU A 222 -12.79 -18.42 -2.81
CA GLU A 222 -12.55 -17.66 -1.59
C GLU A 222 -11.62 -18.37 -0.61
N GLN A 223 -10.98 -17.58 0.22
CA GLN A 223 -10.21 -18.04 1.37
C GLN A 223 -10.35 -17.06 2.54
N THR A 224 -9.93 -17.48 3.72
CA THR A 224 -9.76 -16.56 4.84
C THR A 224 -8.45 -15.80 4.66
N GLY A 225 -8.56 -14.50 4.43
CA GLY A 225 -7.40 -13.62 4.31
C GLY A 225 -6.80 -13.30 5.69
N LEU A 226 -5.50 -13.42 5.81
CA LEU A 226 -4.75 -13.07 7.01
C LEU A 226 -3.92 -11.82 6.75
N GLN A 227 -3.91 -10.91 7.72
CA GLN A 227 -3.10 -9.70 7.66
C GLN A 227 -2.27 -9.57 8.93
N GLN A 228 -1.00 -9.27 8.79
CA GLN A 228 -0.11 -8.97 9.90
C GLN A 228 0.84 -7.84 9.52
N ASN A 229 0.99 -6.90 10.44
CA ASN A 229 1.85 -5.74 10.30
C ASN A 229 2.74 -5.66 11.53
N HIS A 230 4.04 -5.49 11.33
CA HIS A 230 5.04 -5.35 12.38
C HIS A 230 5.98 -4.20 12.05
N ASN A 231 6.15 -3.29 12.97
CA ASN A 231 7.14 -2.21 12.85
C ASN A 231 7.91 -2.07 14.16
N ILE A 232 9.22 -2.08 14.08
CA ILE A 232 10.10 -1.82 15.20
C ILE A 232 10.95 -0.60 14.89
N ALA A 233 11.01 0.35 15.82
CA ALA A 233 11.80 1.55 15.67
C ALA A 233 12.68 1.79 16.89
N PHE A 234 13.94 2.14 16.62
CA PHE A 234 14.94 2.55 17.59
C PHE A 234 15.21 4.02 17.37
N TYR A 235 15.09 4.84 18.40
CA TYR A 235 15.34 6.27 18.30
C TYR A 235 15.90 6.82 19.59
N GLY A 236 16.70 7.86 19.45
CA GLY A 236 17.36 8.51 20.58
C GLY A 236 18.22 9.66 20.10
N GLY A 237 19.02 10.21 21.01
CA GLY A 237 19.96 11.25 20.68
C GLY A 237 20.29 12.16 21.86
N GLY A 238 21.06 13.18 21.56
CA GLY A 238 21.42 14.26 22.48
C GLY A 238 20.95 15.61 21.94
N GLU A 239 21.52 16.69 22.51
CA GLU A 239 21.22 18.05 22.05
C GLU A 239 21.74 18.33 20.63
N ALA A 240 22.88 17.72 20.28
CA ALA A 240 23.52 17.92 18.99
C ALA A 240 23.22 16.84 17.95
N SER A 241 22.81 15.64 18.35
CA SER A 241 22.61 14.54 17.43
C SER A 241 21.33 13.76 17.75
N ASN A 242 20.56 13.41 16.73
CA ASN A 242 19.39 12.58 16.86
C ASN A 242 19.38 11.53 15.76
N TYR A 243 18.89 10.34 16.08
CA TYR A 243 18.75 9.26 15.12
C TYR A 243 17.45 8.50 15.32
N ARG A 244 16.94 7.94 14.22
CA ARG A 244 15.85 6.99 14.20
C ARG A 244 16.13 5.93 13.12
N VAL A 245 15.99 4.67 13.50
CA VAL A 245 16.04 3.53 12.57
C VAL A 245 14.76 2.75 12.78
N SER A 246 14.06 2.43 11.70
CA SER A 246 12.86 1.58 11.75
C SER A 246 12.92 0.48 10.72
N LEU A 247 12.37 -0.68 11.08
CA LEU A 247 12.16 -1.81 10.22
C LEU A 247 10.67 -2.16 10.25
N GLY A 248 10.09 -2.31 9.06
CA GLY A 248 8.69 -2.65 8.89
C GLY A 248 8.53 -3.94 8.08
N PHE A 249 7.59 -4.76 8.49
CA PHE A 249 7.15 -5.93 7.76
C PHE A 249 5.64 -5.98 7.71
N GLN A 250 5.11 -6.24 6.53
CA GLN A 250 3.69 -6.35 6.28
C GLN A 250 3.43 -7.58 5.40
N ASN A 251 2.49 -8.42 5.82
CA ASN A 251 1.99 -9.52 5.01
C ASN A 251 0.47 -9.45 5.02
N ARG A 252 -0.12 -9.47 3.84
CA ARG A 252 -1.56 -9.44 3.64
C ARG A 252 -1.95 -10.48 2.62
N GLU A 253 -2.87 -11.36 2.99
CA GLU A 253 -3.50 -12.32 2.13
C GLU A 253 -4.91 -11.85 1.80
N GLY A 254 -5.32 -11.95 0.54
CA GLY A 254 -6.65 -11.60 0.06
C GLY A 254 -7.71 -12.59 0.50
N VAL A 255 -8.97 -12.19 0.35
CA VAL A 255 -10.12 -13.08 0.53
C VAL A 255 -10.34 -13.98 -0.67
N ILE A 256 -9.70 -13.68 -1.80
CA ILE A 256 -9.64 -14.56 -2.97
C ILE A 256 -8.28 -15.26 -2.97
N GLN A 257 -8.29 -16.53 -3.37
CA GLN A 257 -7.07 -17.31 -3.48
C GLN A 257 -6.06 -16.66 -4.43
N ASN A 258 -4.76 -16.86 -4.20
CA ASN A 258 -3.66 -16.29 -4.99
C ASN A 258 -3.53 -14.76 -4.98
N GLU A 259 -4.28 -14.07 -4.14
CA GLU A 259 -4.13 -12.63 -3.96
C GLU A 259 -3.40 -12.32 -2.65
N GLY A 260 -2.40 -11.45 -2.72
CA GLY A 260 -1.66 -11.04 -1.51
C GLY A 260 -0.56 -10.03 -1.78
N MET A 261 -0.05 -9.45 -0.69
CA MET A 261 1.03 -8.47 -0.69
C MET A 261 1.99 -8.75 0.47
N LYS A 262 3.28 -8.64 0.19
CA LYS A 262 4.34 -8.61 1.20
C LYS A 262 5.16 -7.35 1.01
N LEU A 263 5.38 -6.61 2.09
CA LEU A 263 6.19 -5.41 2.09
C LEU A 263 7.21 -5.50 3.23
N PHE A 264 8.46 -5.26 2.90
CA PHE A 264 9.53 -5.05 3.85
C PHE A 264 10.09 -3.63 3.67
N THR A 265 10.30 -2.92 4.76
CA THR A 265 10.85 -1.55 4.75
C THR A 265 11.96 -1.38 5.76
N ALA A 266 12.93 -0.55 5.41
CA ALA A 266 13.96 -0.07 6.32
C ALA A 266 14.10 1.44 6.14
N ASN A 267 14.03 2.18 7.23
CA ASN A 267 14.16 3.63 7.22
C ASN A 267 15.16 4.08 8.30
N MET A 268 16.06 4.97 7.93
CA MET A 268 17.04 5.58 8.83
C MET A 268 17.06 7.09 8.63
N ASN A 269 16.87 7.82 9.70
CA ASN A 269 17.01 9.27 9.74
C ASN A 269 18.02 9.64 10.82
N MET A 270 18.94 10.51 10.47
CA MET A 270 19.97 11.04 11.36
C MET A 270 20.04 12.55 11.20
N SER A 271 20.17 13.25 12.29
CA SER A 271 20.46 14.70 12.30
C SER A 271 21.59 15.00 13.25
N GLN A 272 22.50 15.87 12.83
CA GLN A 272 23.68 16.27 13.56
C GLN A 272 23.90 17.77 13.44
N LYS A 273 24.01 18.47 14.59
CA LYS A 273 24.46 19.85 14.65
C LYS A 273 25.97 19.87 14.82
N MET A 274 26.64 20.67 14.03
CA MET A 274 28.10 20.79 14.01
C MET A 274 28.50 22.28 14.18
N LEU A 275 29.71 22.50 14.66
CA LEU A 275 30.29 23.85 14.86
C LEU A 275 29.35 24.78 15.63
N ASP A 276 28.93 24.35 16.82
CA ASP A 276 28.05 25.10 17.73
C ASP A 276 26.72 25.56 17.06
N GLY A 277 26.22 24.77 16.14
CA GLY A 277 24.97 25.03 15.43
C GLY A 277 25.12 25.89 14.17
N LEU A 278 26.35 26.15 13.71
CA LEU A 278 26.59 26.80 12.42
C LEU A 278 26.13 25.90 11.25
N ILE A 279 26.30 24.59 11.40
CA ILE A 279 25.90 23.60 10.37
C ILE A 279 24.94 22.58 10.98
N ASP A 280 23.76 22.45 10.39
CA ASP A 280 22.83 21.35 10.63
C ASP A 280 22.91 20.36 9.47
N CYS A 281 23.27 19.10 9.76
CA CYS A 281 23.34 18.02 8.80
C CYS A 281 22.17 17.06 9.04
N GLU A 282 21.37 16.79 8.01
CA GLU A 282 20.33 15.75 8.02
C GLU A 282 20.67 14.72 6.95
N LEU A 283 20.63 13.44 7.32
CA LEU A 283 20.80 12.30 6.42
C LEU A 283 19.59 11.39 6.54
N GLY A 284 19.06 10.94 5.42
CA GLY A 284 18.00 9.96 5.36
C GLY A 284 18.35 8.84 4.38
N LEU A 285 18.05 7.61 4.79
CA LEU A 285 18.13 6.42 3.96
C LEU A 285 16.80 5.68 4.08
N PHE A 286 16.27 5.27 2.95
CA PHE A 286 15.04 4.52 2.89
C PHE A 286 15.18 3.39 1.86
N GLY A 287 14.74 2.20 2.23
CA GLY A 287 14.69 1.05 1.34
C GLY A 287 13.40 0.26 1.54
N SER A 288 12.83 -0.27 0.46
CA SER A 288 11.69 -1.17 0.53
C SER A 288 11.75 -2.25 -0.53
N MET A 289 11.17 -3.40 -0.20
CA MET A 289 10.92 -4.51 -1.13
C MET A 289 9.46 -4.91 -0.99
N LYS A 290 8.70 -4.74 -2.08
CA LYS A 290 7.29 -5.05 -2.16
C LYS A 290 7.08 -6.17 -3.16
N ARG A 291 6.33 -7.19 -2.77
CA ARG A 291 5.89 -8.27 -3.65
C ARG A 291 4.38 -8.35 -3.61
N ASP A 292 3.78 -8.14 -4.74
CA ASP A 292 2.33 -8.24 -4.95
C ASP A 292 2.02 -9.50 -5.77
N ARG A 293 0.99 -10.22 -5.36
CA ARG A 293 0.30 -11.22 -6.16
C ARG A 293 -1.09 -10.72 -6.45
N THR A 294 -1.45 -10.67 -7.71
CA THR A 294 -2.76 -10.20 -8.16
C THR A 294 -3.42 -11.23 -9.04
N LEU A 295 -4.72 -11.25 -9.05
CA LEU A 295 -5.46 -12.03 -10.03
C LEU A 295 -5.21 -11.47 -11.43
N PHE A 296 -5.12 -12.35 -12.42
CA PHE A 296 -4.90 -11.94 -13.81
C PHE A 296 -6.02 -11.03 -14.33
N ASP A 297 -7.26 -11.39 -14.03
CA ASP A 297 -8.45 -10.60 -14.37
C ASP A 297 -9.50 -10.80 -13.25
N LEU A 298 -9.49 -9.88 -12.30
CA LEU A 298 -10.37 -9.92 -11.14
C LEU A 298 -11.85 -9.88 -11.54
N GLN A 299 -12.22 -8.99 -12.48
CA GLN A 299 -13.59 -8.82 -12.91
C GLN A 299 -14.11 -10.08 -13.61
N LYS A 300 -13.30 -10.67 -14.50
CA LYS A 300 -13.63 -11.90 -15.18
C LYS A 300 -13.71 -13.09 -14.23
N THR A 301 -12.85 -13.15 -13.23
CA THR A 301 -12.87 -14.18 -12.19
C THR A 301 -14.19 -14.16 -11.42
N PHE A 302 -14.62 -12.99 -10.93
CA PHE A 302 -15.90 -12.87 -10.21
C PHE A 302 -17.11 -13.16 -11.11
N TYR A 303 -17.10 -12.62 -12.33
CA TYR A 303 -18.16 -12.88 -13.30
C TYR A 303 -18.27 -14.37 -13.59
N SER A 304 -17.14 -15.04 -13.84
CA SER A 304 -17.12 -16.48 -14.09
C SER A 304 -17.57 -17.26 -12.86
N ALA A 305 -17.15 -16.89 -11.65
CA ALA A 305 -17.58 -17.57 -10.42
C ALA A 305 -19.10 -17.49 -10.18
N ALA A 306 -19.73 -16.41 -10.62
CA ALA A 306 -21.17 -16.26 -10.54
C ALA A 306 -21.92 -16.96 -11.69
N ALA A 307 -21.34 -16.99 -12.90
CA ALA A 307 -22.03 -17.45 -14.11
C ALA A 307 -21.66 -18.87 -14.54
N PHE A 308 -20.64 -19.47 -13.96
CA PHE A 308 -20.21 -20.82 -14.33
C PHE A 308 -21.23 -21.88 -13.92
N ASN A 309 -21.29 -22.97 -14.71
CA ASN A 309 -22.25 -24.02 -14.48
C ASN A 309 -22.00 -24.76 -13.15
N PRO A 310 -22.93 -24.71 -12.18
CA PRO A 310 -22.72 -25.29 -10.85
C PRO A 310 -22.68 -26.83 -10.83
N THR A 311 -22.94 -27.47 -11.95
CA THR A 311 -22.86 -28.95 -12.06
C THR A 311 -21.45 -29.47 -12.38
N PHE A 312 -20.47 -28.57 -12.50
CA PHE A 312 -19.08 -28.93 -12.76
C PHE A 312 -18.30 -29.15 -11.44
N PRO A 313 -17.19 -29.92 -11.47
CA PRO A 313 -16.34 -30.16 -10.30
C PRO A 313 -15.54 -28.91 -9.92
N ASP A 314 -15.11 -28.84 -8.65
CA ASP A 314 -14.19 -27.84 -8.10
C ASP A 314 -12.72 -28.31 -8.07
N PHE A 315 -12.41 -29.32 -8.85
CA PHE A 315 -11.06 -29.86 -9.00
C PHE A 315 -10.75 -30.10 -10.49
N PRO A 316 -9.46 -30.06 -10.90
CA PRO A 316 -9.06 -30.36 -12.27
C PRO A 316 -9.17 -31.88 -12.57
N ASP A 317 -9.23 -32.23 -13.83
CA ASP A 317 -9.16 -33.60 -14.30
C ASP A 317 -7.88 -34.29 -13.75
N PRO A 318 -7.98 -35.40 -13.02
CA PRO A 318 -6.82 -36.03 -12.37
C PRO A 318 -5.78 -36.57 -13.35
N GLU A 319 -6.18 -36.89 -14.60
CA GLU A 319 -5.26 -37.44 -15.60
C GLU A 319 -4.52 -36.36 -16.37
N THR A 320 -5.20 -35.27 -16.70
CA THR A 320 -4.67 -34.21 -17.58
C THR A 320 -4.23 -32.96 -16.79
N GLY A 321 -4.68 -32.80 -15.55
CA GLY A 321 -4.50 -31.58 -14.76
C GLY A 321 -5.26 -30.37 -15.30
N SER A 322 -6.12 -30.59 -16.31
CA SER A 322 -6.86 -29.51 -16.97
C SER A 322 -8.21 -29.26 -16.29
N TRP A 323 -8.59 -27.99 -16.22
CA TRP A 323 -9.91 -27.62 -15.72
C TRP A 323 -10.99 -27.84 -16.77
N ASP A 324 -12.10 -28.42 -16.36
CA ASP A 324 -13.29 -28.52 -17.20
C ASP A 324 -13.76 -27.12 -17.63
N GLN A 325 -13.96 -26.91 -18.94
CA GLN A 325 -14.37 -25.63 -19.53
C GLN A 325 -15.70 -25.75 -20.28
N ILE A 326 -16.46 -24.67 -20.35
CA ILE A 326 -17.64 -24.55 -21.18
C ILE A 326 -17.20 -24.12 -22.58
N THR A 327 -17.03 -25.07 -23.50
CA THR A 327 -16.51 -24.81 -24.86
C THR A 327 -17.45 -23.99 -25.74
N THR A 328 -18.74 -23.95 -25.40
CA THR A 328 -19.78 -23.22 -26.18
C THR A 328 -19.93 -21.76 -25.76
N ALA A 329 -19.34 -21.35 -24.61
CA ALA A 329 -19.41 -20.00 -24.09
C ALA A 329 -17.99 -19.44 -23.90
N SER A 330 -17.41 -18.87 -24.93
CA SER A 330 -16.02 -18.40 -24.98
C SER A 330 -15.68 -17.30 -23.93
N GLN A 331 -16.69 -16.72 -23.29
CA GLN A 331 -16.50 -15.65 -22.29
C GLN A 331 -16.54 -16.12 -20.84
N ILE A 332 -17.02 -17.35 -20.59
CA ILE A 332 -17.14 -17.92 -19.24
C ILE A 332 -16.11 -19.03 -19.10
N THR A 333 -15.03 -18.73 -18.41
CA THR A 333 -13.95 -19.67 -18.12
C THR A 333 -14.17 -20.24 -16.72
N ASN A 334 -13.74 -21.49 -16.45
CA ASN A 334 -13.76 -22.02 -15.08
C ASN A 334 -13.02 -21.05 -14.14
N PRO A 335 -13.68 -20.52 -13.10
CA PRO A 335 -13.06 -19.50 -12.23
C PRO A 335 -11.86 -20.03 -11.44
N LEU A 336 -11.83 -21.34 -11.14
CA LEU A 336 -10.70 -21.96 -10.44
C LEU A 336 -9.48 -22.11 -11.34
N ALA A 337 -9.66 -22.20 -12.65
CA ALA A 337 -8.54 -22.19 -13.58
C ALA A 337 -7.73 -20.88 -13.52
N TRP A 338 -8.37 -19.76 -13.20
CA TRP A 338 -7.67 -18.48 -13.01
C TRP A 338 -6.79 -18.46 -11.77
N MET A 339 -7.05 -19.34 -10.80
CA MET A 339 -6.21 -19.47 -9.61
C MET A 339 -4.85 -20.12 -9.93
N ASP A 340 -4.70 -20.82 -11.05
CA ASP A 340 -3.43 -21.41 -11.48
C ASP A 340 -2.52 -20.39 -12.20
N VAL A 341 -3.03 -19.20 -12.50
CA VAL A 341 -2.25 -18.14 -13.15
C VAL A 341 -1.31 -17.51 -12.13
N ASP A 342 -0.01 -17.53 -12.41
CA ASP A 342 0.97 -16.76 -11.63
C ASP A 342 1.07 -15.35 -12.22
N ASN A 343 0.62 -14.36 -11.45
CA ASN A 343 0.69 -12.95 -11.82
C ASN A 343 1.24 -12.16 -10.63
N ARG A 344 2.49 -11.71 -10.76
CA ARG A 344 3.21 -11.06 -9.67
C ARG A 344 3.96 -9.82 -10.13
N GLU A 345 4.03 -8.87 -9.22
CA GLU A 345 4.85 -7.67 -9.34
C GLU A 345 5.80 -7.59 -8.15
N GLU A 346 7.08 -7.40 -8.43
CA GLU A 346 8.11 -7.17 -7.41
C GLU A 346 8.71 -5.78 -7.61
N THR A 347 8.53 -4.91 -6.61
CA THR A 347 9.08 -3.56 -6.62
C THR A 347 10.13 -3.41 -5.52
N SER A 348 11.34 -3.05 -5.89
CA SER A 348 12.38 -2.62 -4.97
C SER A 348 12.59 -1.13 -5.12
N TYR A 349 12.62 -0.42 -4.01
CA TYR A 349 12.79 1.02 -3.97
C TYR A 349 13.91 1.37 -2.99
N PHE A 350 14.81 2.27 -3.39
CA PHE A 350 15.85 2.84 -2.55
C PHE A 350 15.86 4.36 -2.71
N SER A 351 16.00 5.06 -1.62
CA SER A 351 16.15 6.51 -1.59
C SER A 351 17.17 6.92 -0.54
N SER A 352 18.00 7.88 -0.89
CA SER A 352 18.89 8.55 0.05
C SER A 352 18.81 10.05 -0.14
N HIS A 353 18.93 10.80 0.94
CA HIS A 353 19.03 12.24 0.87
C HIS A 353 19.97 12.80 1.94
N ALA A 354 20.56 13.93 1.60
CA ALA A 354 21.37 14.73 2.53
C ALA A 354 20.92 16.19 2.45
N ARG A 355 20.80 16.82 3.60
CA ARG A 355 20.53 18.25 3.74
C ARG A 355 21.57 18.87 4.67
N LEU A 356 22.28 19.87 4.16
CA LEU A 356 23.19 20.68 4.92
C LEU A 356 22.61 22.09 5.01
N THR A 357 22.35 22.55 6.23
CA THR A 357 21.86 23.90 6.49
C THR A 357 22.98 24.68 7.18
N PHE A 358 23.47 25.73 6.53
CA PHE A 358 24.45 26.65 7.06
C PHE A 358 23.72 27.86 7.63
N ASN A 359 23.78 28.06 8.93
CA ASN A 359 23.22 29.21 9.65
C ASN A 359 24.24 30.37 9.59
N LEU A 360 24.26 31.12 8.46
CA LEU A 360 25.28 32.11 8.18
C LEU A 360 25.09 33.35 9.05
N LEU A 361 23.82 33.80 9.21
CA LEU A 361 23.41 34.93 10.06
C LEU A 361 22.12 34.55 10.77
N LYS A 362 21.65 35.37 11.69
CA LYS A 362 20.41 35.14 12.45
C LYS A 362 19.21 34.92 11.52
N ASP A 363 19.17 35.64 10.41
CA ASP A 363 18.05 35.65 9.45
C ASP A 363 18.49 35.22 8.04
N LEU A 364 19.68 34.61 7.89
CA LEU A 364 20.19 34.14 6.59
C LEU A 364 20.71 32.72 6.74
N LYS A 365 20.10 31.82 5.98
CA LYS A 365 20.51 30.41 5.92
C LYS A 365 20.78 30.01 4.48
N MET A 366 21.80 29.18 4.29
CA MET A 366 22.05 28.51 3.05
C MET A 366 21.76 27.03 3.22
N VAL A 367 20.93 26.47 2.36
CA VAL A 367 20.55 25.04 2.39
C VAL A 367 21.02 24.36 1.13
N LEU A 368 21.88 23.35 1.29
CA LEU A 368 22.23 22.40 0.26
C LEU A 368 21.42 21.14 0.47
N PHE A 369 20.70 20.69 -0.55
CA PHE A 369 19.93 19.46 -0.54
C PHE A 369 20.32 18.59 -1.73
N GLY A 370 20.59 17.33 -1.48
CA GLY A 370 20.82 16.33 -2.51
C GLY A 370 20.03 15.07 -2.22
N SER A 371 19.48 14.44 -3.25
CA SER A 371 18.83 13.14 -3.13
C SER A 371 19.09 12.25 -4.32
N TYR A 372 19.16 10.96 -4.05
CA TYR A 372 19.23 9.90 -5.06
C TYR A 372 18.11 8.90 -4.81
N THR A 373 17.41 8.53 -5.87
CA THR A 373 16.37 7.50 -5.84
C THR A 373 16.63 6.45 -6.90
N TYR A 374 16.39 5.21 -6.56
CA TYR A 374 16.46 4.07 -7.48
C TYR A 374 15.23 3.19 -7.24
N SER A 375 14.56 2.82 -8.32
CA SER A 375 13.49 1.84 -8.25
C SER A 375 13.60 0.84 -9.39
N THR A 376 13.24 -0.40 -9.11
CA THR A 376 13.04 -1.44 -10.11
C THR A 376 11.72 -2.14 -9.84
N THR A 377 10.92 -2.29 -10.89
CA THR A 377 9.67 -3.05 -10.86
C THR A 377 9.76 -4.16 -11.88
N GLU A 378 9.64 -5.38 -11.43
CA GLU A 378 9.57 -6.59 -12.26
C GLU A 378 8.15 -7.12 -12.25
N ASN A 379 7.57 -7.26 -13.43
CA ASN A 379 6.27 -7.90 -13.66
C ASN A 379 6.50 -9.26 -14.29
N ALA A 380 5.96 -10.30 -13.67
CA ALA A 380 6.02 -11.66 -14.18
C ALA A 380 4.62 -12.26 -14.22
N GLN A 381 4.26 -12.80 -15.37
CA GLN A 381 2.96 -13.43 -15.61
C GLN A 381 3.15 -14.75 -16.32
N PHE A 382 2.49 -15.78 -15.83
CA PHE A 382 2.49 -17.09 -16.44
C PHE A 382 1.07 -17.67 -16.47
N LEU A 383 0.55 -17.88 -17.68
CA LEU A 383 -0.71 -18.55 -17.93
C LEU A 383 -0.39 -19.98 -18.43
N PRO A 384 -0.67 -21.02 -17.63
CA PRO A 384 -0.41 -22.38 -18.03
C PRO A 384 -1.37 -22.85 -19.15
N THR A 385 -0.99 -23.89 -19.87
CA THR A 385 -1.83 -24.50 -20.94
C THR A 385 -3.13 -25.10 -20.42
N THR A 386 -3.20 -25.40 -19.13
CA THR A 386 -4.42 -25.83 -18.43
C THR A 386 -5.49 -24.73 -18.34
N VAL A 387 -5.09 -23.48 -18.48
CA VAL A 387 -5.97 -22.29 -18.45
C VAL A 387 -6.15 -21.68 -19.84
N TRP A 388 -5.07 -21.62 -20.60
CA TRP A 388 -5.03 -20.99 -21.92
C TRP A 388 -4.38 -21.93 -22.93
N ALA A 389 -5.11 -22.31 -23.99
CA ALA A 389 -4.73 -23.38 -24.92
C ALA A 389 -3.28 -23.32 -25.43
N ASN A 390 -2.73 -22.13 -25.63
CA ASN A 390 -1.36 -21.96 -26.13
C ASN A 390 -0.34 -21.67 -24.99
N GLY A 391 -0.80 -21.50 -23.75
CA GLY A 391 0.00 -20.95 -22.68
C GLY A 391 0.53 -19.54 -22.99
N GLN A 392 0.90 -18.80 -21.99
CA GLN A 392 1.52 -17.49 -22.19
C GLN A 392 2.48 -17.20 -21.03
N ALA A 393 3.66 -16.68 -21.33
CA ALA A 393 4.59 -16.17 -20.32
C ALA A 393 5.03 -14.76 -20.69
N TYR A 394 4.99 -13.89 -19.72
CA TYR A 394 5.46 -12.51 -19.86
C TYR A 394 6.37 -12.16 -18.70
N ARG A 395 7.47 -11.46 -18.97
CA ARG A 395 8.33 -10.87 -17.95
C ARG A 395 8.78 -9.50 -18.43
N GLY A 396 8.49 -8.47 -17.64
CA GLY A 396 8.90 -7.09 -17.90
C GLY A 396 9.68 -6.55 -16.72
N ASN A 397 10.61 -5.64 -16.98
CA ASN A 397 11.36 -4.94 -15.96
C ASN A 397 11.40 -3.45 -16.31
N ARG A 398 11.06 -2.62 -15.32
CA ARG A 398 11.18 -1.15 -15.40
C ARG A 398 12.19 -0.70 -14.35
N LYS A 399 13.15 0.09 -14.76
CA LYS A 399 14.09 0.77 -13.86
C LYS A 399 13.90 2.27 -13.95
N SER A 400 14.02 2.94 -12.81
CA SER A 400 13.98 4.40 -12.73
C SER A 400 15.05 4.87 -11.76
N GLU A 401 15.79 5.88 -12.18
CA GLU A 401 16.81 6.54 -11.38
C GLU A 401 16.57 8.04 -11.44
N ALA A 402 16.75 8.72 -10.31
CA ALA A 402 16.71 10.16 -10.27
C ALA A 402 17.74 10.71 -9.29
N LEU A 403 18.42 11.75 -9.71
CA LEU A 403 19.35 12.55 -8.91
C LEU A 403 18.81 13.98 -8.84
N LEU A 404 18.68 14.53 -7.66
CA LEU A 404 18.25 15.90 -7.44
C LEU A 404 19.31 16.63 -6.60
N GLY A 405 19.67 17.83 -7.03
CA GLY A 405 20.48 18.77 -6.26
C GLY A 405 19.79 20.12 -6.18
N ASN A 406 19.79 20.73 -5.03
CA ASN A 406 19.15 22.02 -4.78
C ASN A 406 19.98 22.89 -3.84
N LEU A 407 20.11 24.19 -4.17
CA LEU A 407 20.71 25.22 -3.35
C LEU A 407 19.69 26.31 -3.09
N MET A 408 19.46 26.65 -1.83
CA MET A 408 18.51 27.69 -1.43
C MET A 408 19.20 28.66 -0.46
N LEU A 409 18.86 29.93 -0.60
CA LEU A 409 19.15 30.98 0.38
C LEU A 409 17.79 31.43 0.96
N THR A 410 17.65 31.38 2.25
CA THR A 410 16.39 31.70 2.97
C THR A 410 16.66 32.63 4.13
#